data_795c443f23776163bd2fb9e579b9310e
#
_entry.id   795c443f23776163bd2fb9e579b9310e
#
_cell.length_a   1.000
_cell.length_b   1.000
_cell.length_c   1.000
_cell.angle_alpha   90.00
_cell.angle_beta   90.00
_cell.angle_gamma   90.00
#
_symmetry.space_group_name_H-M   'P 1'
#
loop_
_entity.id
_entity.type
_entity.pdbx_description
1 polymer ?
#
loop_
_entity_poly.entity_id
_entity_poly.type
_entity_poly.pdbx_seq_one_letter_code
_entity_poly.pdbx_strand_id
1 'polypeptide(L)' 'MTAQAKVKIYVSSGRHSINLPGELVRDSAFPFKPLEELVARIDGKRLVIERQ' A
#
# COMPACT_ATOMS: atom_id res chain seq x y z
N MET A 1 -16.89 6.60 -4.38
CA MET A 1 -16.46 5.36 -5.03
C MET A 1 -14.99 5.14 -4.76
N THR A 2 -14.62 3.95 -4.32
CA THR A 2 -13.23 3.66 -3.99
C THR A 2 -12.51 3.09 -5.21
N ALA A 3 -11.32 3.60 -5.48
CA ALA A 3 -10.48 3.06 -6.52
C ALA A 3 -9.91 1.71 -6.06
N GLN A 4 -9.76 0.80 -7.00
CA GLN A 4 -9.11 -0.47 -6.71
C GLN A 4 -8.32 -0.90 -7.94
N ALA A 5 -7.27 -1.67 -7.70
CA ALA A 5 -6.43 -2.18 -8.76
C ALA A 5 -5.77 -3.47 -8.31
N LYS A 6 -5.40 -4.29 -9.27
CA LYS A 6 -4.64 -5.50 -8.98
C LYS A 6 -3.19 -5.12 -8.72
N VAL A 7 -2.64 -5.67 -7.66
CA VAL A 7 -1.25 -5.46 -7.31
C VAL A 7 -0.58 -6.81 -7.13
N LYS A 8 0.74 -6.80 -7.14
CA LYS A 8 1.51 -8.02 -7.07
C LYS A 8 2.65 -7.83 -6.08
N ILE A 9 2.94 -8.87 -5.32
CA ILE A 9 4.06 -8.84 -4.38
C ILE A 9 5.32 -9.26 -5.10
N TYR A 10 6.37 -8.47 -4.94
CA TYR A 10 7.69 -8.77 -5.48
C TYR A 10 8.64 -9.06 -4.33
N VAL A 11 9.55 -9.98 -4.54
CA VAL A 11 10.54 -10.36 -3.54
C VAL A 11 11.93 -10.04 -4.07
N SER A 12 12.70 -9.32 -3.29
CA SER A 12 14.07 -8.98 -3.65
C SER A 12 14.91 -8.90 -2.38
N SER A 13 16.00 -9.66 -2.32
CA SER A 13 16.93 -9.64 -1.18
C SER A 13 16.23 -9.83 0.16
N GLY A 14 15.26 -10.74 0.20
CA GLY A 14 14.53 -11.03 1.42
C GLY A 14 13.44 -10.03 1.78
N ARG A 15 13.23 -9.04 0.93
CA ARG A 15 12.19 -8.04 1.16
C ARG A 15 11.02 -8.23 0.22
N HIS A 16 9.84 -8.03 0.77
CA HIS A 16 8.61 -8.07 -0.02
C HIS A 16 8.18 -6.64 -0.30
N SER A 17 7.81 -6.36 -1.56
CA SER A 17 7.33 -5.03 -1.92
C SER A 17 6.14 -5.14 -2.84
N ILE A 18 5.32 -4.10 -2.83
CA ILE A 18 4.12 -4.00 -3.65
C ILE A 18 4.16 -2.68 -4.39
N ASN A 19 3.98 -2.73 -5.71
CA ASN A 19 3.85 -1.53 -6.51
C ASN A 19 2.40 -1.06 -6.50
N LEU A 20 2.19 0.19 -6.13
CA LEU A 20 0.86 0.79 -6.19
C LEU A 20 0.72 1.49 -7.53
N PRO A 21 -0.28 1.12 -8.34
CA PRO A 21 -0.48 1.78 -9.63
C PRO A 21 -0.82 3.26 -9.46
N GLY A 22 -0.47 4.05 -10.48
CA GLY A 22 -0.74 5.48 -10.45
C GLY A 22 -2.20 5.81 -10.26
N GLU A 23 -3.10 4.97 -10.76
CA GLU A 23 -4.54 5.21 -10.60
C GLU A 23 -4.99 5.18 -9.15
N LEU A 24 -4.29 4.43 -8.28
CA LEU A 24 -4.57 4.46 -6.85
C LEU A 24 -3.93 5.68 -6.19
N VAL A 25 -2.67 5.95 -6.54
CA VAL A 25 -1.90 7.00 -5.90
C VAL A 25 -2.44 8.39 -6.23
N ARG A 26 -3.01 8.55 -7.42
CA ARG A 26 -3.57 9.82 -7.85
C ARG A 26 -5.03 10.03 -7.45
N ASP A 27 -5.63 9.02 -6.85
CA ASP A 27 -7.01 9.16 -6.35
C ASP A 27 -7.03 10.17 -5.21
N SER A 28 -8.04 11.03 -5.20
CA SER A 28 -8.15 12.07 -4.18
C SER A 28 -8.33 11.50 -2.77
N ALA A 29 -8.76 10.26 -2.67
CA ALA A 29 -8.92 9.60 -1.38
C ALA A 29 -7.67 8.87 -0.93
N PHE A 30 -6.58 8.89 -1.73
CA PHE A 30 -5.34 8.24 -1.34
C PHE A 30 -4.77 8.96 -0.10
N PRO A 31 -4.59 8.26 1.03
CA PRO A 31 -4.33 8.94 2.30
C PRO A 31 -2.86 9.24 2.59
N PHE A 32 -1.93 8.78 1.75
CA PHE A 32 -0.51 8.84 2.08
C PHE A 32 0.26 9.73 1.13
N LYS A 33 1.38 10.25 1.63
CA LYS A 33 2.30 11.08 0.83
C LYS A 33 3.61 10.34 0.61
N PRO A 34 4.36 10.69 -0.45
CA PRO A 34 5.68 10.09 -0.65
C PRO A 34 6.58 10.28 0.57
N LEU A 35 7.37 9.27 0.87
CA LEU A 35 8.34 9.26 1.96
C LEU A 35 7.74 9.36 3.35
N GLU A 36 6.45 9.22 3.46
CA GLU A 36 5.77 9.21 4.76
C GLU A 36 6.03 7.88 5.47
N GLU A 37 6.28 7.93 6.77
CA GLU A 37 6.47 6.72 7.55
C GLU A 37 5.12 6.16 7.97
N LEU A 38 4.96 4.87 7.74
CA LEU A 38 3.69 4.19 7.97
C LEU A 38 3.91 2.97 8.84
N VAL A 39 2.84 2.50 9.46
CA VAL A 39 2.84 1.27 10.23
C VAL A 39 2.04 0.21 9.47
N ALA A 40 2.66 -0.94 9.28
CA ALA A 40 1.99 -2.10 8.67
C ALA A 40 1.71 -3.12 9.77
N ARG A 41 0.50 -3.65 9.79
CA ARG A 41 0.14 -4.64 10.79
C ARG A 41 -0.73 -5.72 10.18
N ILE A 42 -0.72 -6.87 10.83
CA ILE A 42 -1.55 -8.00 10.43
C ILE A 42 -2.83 -7.96 11.26
N ASP A 43 -3.95 -8.01 10.57
CA ASP A 43 -5.26 -8.05 11.21
C ASP A 43 -6.04 -9.24 10.64
N GLY A 44 -6.01 -10.35 11.38
CA GLY A 44 -6.58 -11.59 10.89
C GLY A 44 -5.82 -12.08 9.67
N LYS A 45 -6.46 -12.11 8.53
CA LYS A 45 -5.83 -12.50 7.27
C LYS A 45 -5.62 -11.31 6.34
N ARG A 46 -5.57 -10.10 6.91
CA ARG A 46 -5.40 -8.88 6.11
C ARG A 46 -4.16 -8.13 6.57
N LEU A 47 -3.54 -7.47 5.63
CA LEU A 47 -2.45 -6.54 5.92
C LEU A 47 -3.02 -5.13 5.90
N VAL A 48 -2.84 -4.41 6.99
CA VAL A 48 -3.34 -3.06 7.13
C VAL A 48 -2.18 -2.09 7.23
N ILE A 49 -2.24 -1.00 6.48
CA ILE A 49 -1.20 0.03 6.49
C ILE A 49 -1.84 1.34 6.90
N GLU A 50 -1.27 1.96 7.92
CA GLU A 50 -1.83 3.18 8.51
C GLU A 50 -0.73 4.17 8.82
N ARG A 51 -1.11 5.42 9.07
CA ARG A 51 -0.18 6.41 9.59
C ARG A 51 0.16 6.09 11.03
N GLN A 52 1.37 6.49 11.40
CA GLN A 52 1.80 6.37 12.78
C GLN A 52 0.96 7.23 13.70
#